data_faf7a52ee3f358e9137d0adb1e10ca3c
#
_entry.id   faf7a52ee3f358e9137d0adb1e10ca3c
#
_cell.length_a   1.000
_cell.length_b   1.000
_cell.length_c   1.000
_cell.angle_alpha   90.00
_cell.angle_beta   90.00
_cell.angle_gamma   90.00
#
_symmetry.space_group_name_H-M   'P 1'
#
loop_
_entity.id
_entity.type
_entity.pdbx_description
1 polymer ?
#
loop_
_entity_poly.entity_id
_entity_poly.type
_entity_poly.pdbx_seq_one_letter_code
_entity_poly.pdbx_strand_id
1 'polypeptide(L)'
;MSSVRFLTGITTSGTPHLGNYVGSIRPSVRASQTAGVESYYFLADYHALIKVDDPARIQRSTLEIAASWLAAGLDPERVTFYRQSDVPEIPELTWLLTCVTGKGVLNRAHAYKAAVDKNTATGQDPDMDVTAGLFMYPVLMGADILMFNAHKVPVGRDQIQHIEMARDMANSFNHLYGEHFVPPQAEIEASVATLPGLDGRKMSKSYDNTIPLFASREQLKKLIAGIVTDSRLPGEAKDTEGSALFQIYQAFASEDETATLRQAYAEGIAWGDAKQVLFERIDREIAPMREAYLGLINNPAKIEAILLAGAAKARNHATPFMATLRHAVGLRRLSDMGSTATKKVAKVALPSFKQYREADGLFRFKLVDAQGQLLLQSLGFASPKEAGQAIAALQRDGTAAMVTLSHQLEPLAVDTDTVGAALNLLATGT
;
A
#
# COMPACT_ATOMS: atom_id res chain seq x y z
N MET A 1 -22.94 14.89 0.78
CA MET A 1 -21.81 14.30 -0.01
C MET A 1 -21.09 13.36 0.93
N SER A 2 -20.83 12.10 0.52
CA SER A 2 -20.03 11.17 1.33
C SER A 2 -18.60 11.72 1.43
N SER A 3 -18.05 11.78 2.65
CA SER A 3 -16.67 12.19 2.87
C SER A 3 -15.70 11.22 2.17
N VAL A 4 -14.63 11.76 1.57
CA VAL A 4 -13.57 10.92 1.01
C VAL A 4 -12.74 10.36 2.16
N ARG A 5 -12.54 9.04 2.19
CA ARG A 5 -11.76 8.36 3.22
C ARG A 5 -10.34 8.13 2.78
N PHE A 6 -9.40 8.59 3.60
CA PHE A 6 -7.97 8.34 3.47
C PHE A 6 -7.49 7.39 4.55
N LEU A 7 -6.62 6.46 4.19
CA LEU A 7 -5.98 5.56 5.14
C LEU A 7 -4.47 5.62 5.00
N THR A 8 -3.77 5.79 6.12
CA THR A 8 -2.31 5.80 6.18
C THR A 8 -1.83 4.83 7.24
N GLY A 9 -1.10 3.80 6.83
CA GLY A 9 -0.42 2.87 7.73
C GLY A 9 0.96 3.39 8.13
N ILE A 10 1.28 3.31 9.40
CA ILE A 10 2.53 3.78 9.99
C ILE A 10 3.27 2.58 10.54
N THR A 11 4.34 2.16 9.87
CA THR A 11 5.14 1.01 10.32
C THR A 11 5.87 1.31 11.61
N THR A 12 5.72 0.46 12.62
CA THR A 12 6.36 0.60 13.94
C THR A 12 7.76 -0.03 14.00
N SER A 13 8.64 0.34 13.06
CA SER A 13 9.97 -0.25 12.90
C SER A 13 11.13 0.66 13.31
N GLY A 14 11.01 1.30 14.47
CA GLY A 14 12.08 2.09 15.09
C GLY A 14 11.91 3.61 14.96
N THR A 15 12.80 4.38 15.59
CA THR A 15 12.72 5.84 15.77
C THR A 15 12.63 6.59 14.43
N PRO A 16 11.68 7.53 14.25
CA PRO A 16 11.61 8.37 13.07
C PRO A 16 12.83 9.30 12.92
N HIS A 17 13.20 9.57 11.65
CA HIS A 17 14.26 10.50 11.29
C HIS A 17 13.74 11.64 10.43
N LEU A 18 14.55 12.67 10.15
CA LEU A 18 14.15 13.85 9.37
C LEU A 18 13.55 13.46 8.00
N GLY A 19 14.08 12.41 7.35
CA GLY A 19 13.52 11.90 6.08
C GLY A 19 12.09 11.38 6.21
N ASN A 20 11.76 10.71 7.33
CA ASN A 20 10.38 10.28 7.59
C ASN A 20 9.45 11.49 7.85
N TYR A 21 9.96 12.50 8.55
CA TYR A 21 9.20 13.71 8.82
C TYR A 21 8.83 14.45 7.53
N VAL A 22 9.83 14.75 6.70
CA VAL A 22 9.61 15.50 5.45
C VAL A 22 8.82 14.67 4.43
N GLY A 23 9.15 13.38 4.31
CA GLY A 23 8.57 12.53 3.27
C GLY A 23 7.20 11.94 3.61
N SER A 24 6.81 11.87 4.88
CA SER A 24 5.55 11.22 5.28
C SER A 24 4.81 11.97 6.37
N ILE A 25 5.41 12.21 7.54
CA ILE A 25 4.69 12.72 8.71
C ILE A 25 4.10 14.11 8.43
N ARG A 26 4.95 15.06 8.01
CA ARG A 26 4.53 16.44 7.74
C ARG A 26 3.47 16.56 6.64
N PRO A 27 3.60 15.92 5.47
CA PRO A 27 2.56 15.92 4.45
C PRO A 27 1.24 15.31 4.94
N SER A 28 1.30 14.18 5.64
CA SER A 28 0.11 13.51 6.17
C SER A 28 -0.62 14.34 7.23
N VAL A 29 0.12 14.98 8.15
CA VAL A 29 -0.45 15.89 9.15
C VAL A 29 -1.15 17.07 8.45
N ARG A 30 -0.56 17.66 7.42
CA ARG A 30 -1.19 18.72 6.62
C ARG A 30 -2.45 18.20 5.91
N ALA A 31 -2.37 17.04 5.28
CA ALA A 31 -3.52 16.43 4.60
C ALA A 31 -4.68 16.13 5.56
N SER A 32 -4.40 15.73 6.81
CA SER A 32 -5.40 15.46 7.84
C SER A 32 -6.24 16.69 8.25
N GLN A 33 -5.74 17.88 7.95
CA GLN A 33 -6.40 19.15 8.23
C GLN A 33 -7.36 19.59 7.11
N THR A 34 -7.39 18.88 5.98
CA THR A 34 -8.24 19.20 4.84
C THR A 34 -9.71 18.98 5.18
N ALA A 35 -10.56 19.95 4.86
CA ALA A 35 -12.01 19.86 5.09
C ALA A 35 -12.66 18.80 4.17
N GLY A 36 -13.67 18.08 4.68
CA GLY A 36 -14.42 17.08 3.90
C GLY A 36 -13.70 15.74 3.71
N VAL A 37 -12.58 15.54 4.38
CA VAL A 37 -11.81 14.30 4.40
C VAL A 37 -11.97 13.59 5.74
N GLU A 38 -12.25 12.29 5.71
CA GLU A 38 -12.21 11.40 6.87
C GLU A 38 -10.91 10.62 6.85
N SER A 39 -10.03 10.87 7.82
CA SER A 39 -8.66 10.34 7.82
C SER A 39 -8.47 9.29 8.91
N TYR A 40 -7.93 8.15 8.50
CA TYR A 40 -7.55 7.03 9.35
C TYR A 40 -6.03 6.90 9.35
N TYR A 41 -5.42 6.95 10.53
CA TYR A 41 -4.00 6.74 10.75
C TYR A 41 -3.81 5.60 11.73
N PHE A 42 -3.06 4.58 11.35
CA PHE A 42 -2.86 3.44 12.24
C PHE A 42 -1.39 3.04 12.39
N LEU A 43 -1.05 2.63 13.59
CA LEU A 43 0.24 2.04 13.90
C LEU A 43 0.19 0.56 13.53
N ALA A 44 0.97 0.18 12.52
CA ALA A 44 0.96 -1.15 11.91
C ALA A 44 1.81 -2.14 12.70
N ASP A 45 1.41 -2.44 13.93
CA ASP A 45 2.15 -3.31 14.86
C ASP A 45 2.10 -4.79 14.47
N TYR A 46 0.99 -5.30 13.92
CA TYR A 46 0.95 -6.64 13.34
C TYR A 46 1.92 -6.78 12.16
N HIS A 47 2.03 -5.77 11.30
CA HIS A 47 3.00 -5.78 10.20
C HIS A 47 4.45 -5.77 10.72
N ALA A 48 4.70 -5.20 11.89
CA ALA A 48 6.04 -5.20 12.50
C ALA A 48 6.52 -6.61 12.86
N LEU A 49 5.61 -7.50 13.25
CA LEU A 49 5.92 -8.91 13.61
C LEU A 49 6.56 -9.71 12.47
N ILE A 50 6.44 -9.26 11.22
CA ILE A 50 7.04 -9.93 10.07
C ILE A 50 8.58 -9.87 10.12
N LYS A 51 9.14 -8.81 10.75
CA LYS A 51 10.57 -8.51 10.71
C LYS A 51 11.19 -8.30 12.10
N VAL A 52 10.38 -8.19 13.13
CA VAL A 52 10.83 -7.86 14.48
C VAL A 52 10.31 -8.92 15.43
N ASP A 53 11.22 -9.62 16.07
CA ASP A 53 10.99 -10.70 17.04
C ASP A 53 11.23 -10.26 18.50
N ASP A 54 11.71 -9.01 18.71
CA ASP A 54 11.92 -8.41 20.04
C ASP A 54 10.66 -7.63 20.48
N PRO A 55 9.90 -8.14 21.48
CA PRO A 55 8.70 -7.48 21.99
C PRO A 55 8.97 -6.08 22.56
N ALA A 56 10.10 -5.88 23.23
CA ALA A 56 10.44 -4.60 23.81
C ALA A 56 10.72 -3.54 22.73
N ARG A 57 11.29 -3.97 21.61
CA ARG A 57 11.52 -3.11 20.46
C ARG A 57 10.21 -2.70 19.79
N ILE A 58 9.25 -3.63 19.62
CA ILE A 58 7.92 -3.32 19.06
C ILE A 58 7.21 -2.30 19.94
N GLN A 59 7.15 -2.55 21.25
CA GLN A 59 6.49 -1.68 22.22
C GLN A 59 7.11 -0.28 22.23
N ARG A 60 8.44 -0.18 22.27
CA ARG A 60 9.16 1.10 22.23
C ARG A 60 8.91 1.85 20.93
N SER A 61 9.00 1.16 19.79
CA SER A 61 8.76 1.78 18.48
C SER A 61 7.33 2.29 18.33
N THR A 62 6.35 1.55 18.83
CA THR A 62 4.94 1.98 18.85
C THR A 62 4.77 3.26 19.62
N LEU A 63 5.35 3.34 20.83
CA LEU A 63 5.32 4.53 21.68
C LEU A 63 6.01 5.74 21.01
N GLU A 64 7.24 5.57 20.52
CA GLU A 64 8.02 6.63 19.90
C GLU A 64 7.36 7.18 18.63
N ILE A 65 6.79 6.30 17.81
CA ILE A 65 6.13 6.70 16.57
C ILE A 65 4.80 7.40 16.87
N ALA A 66 3.98 6.89 17.80
CA ALA A 66 2.77 7.57 18.23
C ALA A 66 3.07 8.98 18.77
N ALA A 67 4.05 9.10 19.67
CA ALA A 67 4.50 10.38 20.21
C ALA A 67 4.97 11.33 19.09
N SER A 68 5.68 10.80 18.08
CA SER A 68 6.21 11.60 16.97
C SER A 68 5.11 12.19 16.11
N TRP A 69 4.08 11.43 15.78
CA TRP A 69 2.96 11.91 14.97
C TRP A 69 2.14 12.95 15.72
N LEU A 70 1.85 12.71 17.00
CA LEU A 70 1.14 13.67 17.86
C LEU A 70 1.96 14.96 18.04
N ALA A 71 3.26 14.84 18.30
CA ALA A 71 4.15 16.01 18.45
C ALA A 71 4.27 16.81 17.14
N ALA A 72 4.21 16.14 15.99
CA ALA A 72 4.23 16.80 14.69
C ALA A 72 2.87 17.47 14.32
N GLY A 73 1.87 17.40 15.21
CA GLY A 73 0.59 18.11 15.07
C GLY A 73 -0.56 17.27 14.54
N LEU A 74 -0.46 15.93 14.53
CA LEU A 74 -1.63 15.09 14.28
C LEU A 74 -2.66 15.29 15.39
N ASP A 75 -3.85 15.75 15.01
CA ASP A 75 -4.94 16.01 15.96
C ASP A 75 -5.84 14.77 16.10
N PRO A 76 -5.78 14.02 17.22
CA PRO A 76 -6.55 12.80 17.43
C PRO A 76 -8.05 13.06 17.56
N GLU A 77 -8.49 14.30 17.75
CA GLU A 77 -9.93 14.63 17.76
C GLU A 77 -10.50 14.71 16.34
N ARG A 78 -9.67 15.12 15.39
CA ARG A 78 -10.04 15.27 13.97
C ARG A 78 -9.89 14.00 13.16
N VAL A 79 -8.95 13.12 13.54
CA VAL A 79 -8.66 11.88 12.83
C VAL A 79 -8.97 10.66 13.67
N THR A 80 -9.08 9.51 13.04
CA THR A 80 -9.10 8.22 13.71
C THR A 80 -7.67 7.71 13.79
N PHE A 81 -7.03 7.90 14.96
CA PHE A 81 -5.65 7.50 15.21
C PHE A 81 -5.59 6.33 16.18
N TYR A 82 -5.16 5.15 15.73
CA TYR A 82 -5.26 3.92 16.51
C TYR A 82 -4.08 2.98 16.28
N ARG A 83 -3.94 1.98 17.13
CA ARG A 83 -3.03 0.85 16.97
C ARG A 83 -3.78 -0.29 16.30
N GLN A 84 -3.20 -0.90 15.27
CA GLN A 84 -3.84 -1.95 14.46
C GLN A 84 -4.36 -3.11 15.33
N SER A 85 -3.56 -3.55 16.32
CA SER A 85 -3.92 -4.64 17.23
C SER A 85 -5.11 -4.34 18.15
N ASP A 86 -5.52 -3.07 18.30
CA ASP A 86 -6.70 -2.70 19.08
C ASP A 86 -8.02 -2.83 18.30
N VAL A 87 -7.94 -3.22 17.01
CA VAL A 87 -9.09 -3.43 16.12
C VAL A 87 -9.14 -4.89 15.67
N PRO A 88 -9.65 -5.81 16.51
CA PRO A 88 -9.64 -7.26 16.24
C PRO A 88 -10.44 -7.67 15.00
N GLU A 89 -11.27 -6.80 14.49
CA GLU A 89 -11.99 -6.98 13.23
C GLU A 89 -11.06 -7.09 12.00
N ILE A 90 -9.88 -6.47 12.05
CA ILE A 90 -8.91 -6.48 10.94
C ILE A 90 -8.32 -7.89 10.71
N PRO A 91 -7.77 -8.60 11.72
CA PRO A 91 -7.37 -10.00 11.56
C PRO A 91 -8.49 -10.91 11.10
N GLU A 92 -9.71 -10.69 11.57
CA GLU A 92 -10.86 -11.46 11.11
C GLU A 92 -11.15 -11.23 9.63
N LEU A 93 -11.16 -9.96 9.18
CA LEU A 93 -11.30 -9.63 7.76
C LEU A 93 -10.16 -10.23 6.94
N THR A 94 -8.94 -10.23 7.47
CA THR A 94 -7.78 -10.86 6.80
C THR A 94 -8.09 -12.32 6.46
N TRP A 95 -8.72 -13.07 7.38
CA TRP A 95 -9.12 -14.45 7.10
C TRP A 95 -10.15 -14.55 5.98
N LEU A 96 -11.18 -13.71 5.99
CA LEU A 96 -12.20 -13.71 4.93
C LEU A 96 -11.60 -13.40 3.56
N LEU A 97 -10.70 -12.42 3.50
CA LEU A 97 -9.98 -12.05 2.27
C LEU A 97 -9.01 -13.15 1.82
N THR A 98 -8.35 -13.85 2.75
CA THR A 98 -7.49 -15.00 2.44
C THR A 98 -8.25 -16.06 1.66
N CYS A 99 -9.50 -16.33 2.04
CA CYS A 99 -10.34 -17.35 1.40
C CYS A 99 -10.74 -17.00 -0.05
N VAL A 100 -10.65 -15.73 -0.46
CA VAL A 100 -10.99 -15.30 -1.83
C VAL A 100 -9.75 -14.86 -2.63
N THR A 101 -8.56 -14.90 -2.03
CA THR A 101 -7.31 -14.48 -2.67
C THR A 101 -6.60 -15.66 -3.29
N GLY A 102 -6.40 -15.63 -4.60
CA GLY A 102 -5.68 -16.69 -5.30
C GLY A 102 -4.18 -16.72 -4.92
N LYS A 103 -3.62 -17.89 -4.63
CA LYS A 103 -2.18 -18.06 -4.32
C LYS A 103 -1.26 -17.43 -5.38
N GLY A 104 -1.66 -17.47 -6.66
CA GLY A 104 -0.90 -16.86 -7.76
C GLY A 104 -0.77 -15.33 -7.65
N VAL A 105 -1.71 -14.64 -6.99
CA VAL A 105 -1.59 -13.20 -6.69
C VAL A 105 -0.50 -13.01 -5.65
N LEU A 106 -0.51 -13.78 -4.57
CA LEU A 106 0.49 -13.70 -3.48
C LEU A 106 1.89 -14.07 -3.96
N ASN A 107 2.03 -15.05 -4.85
CA ASN A 107 3.32 -15.42 -5.43
C ASN A 107 4.00 -14.28 -6.20
N ARG A 108 3.24 -13.28 -6.66
CA ARG A 108 3.76 -12.11 -7.37
C ARG A 108 4.07 -10.92 -6.46
N ALA A 109 3.76 -11.02 -5.16
CA ALA A 109 4.05 -9.95 -4.20
C ALA A 109 5.56 -9.68 -4.13
N HIS A 110 5.95 -8.40 -4.20
CA HIS A 110 7.35 -8.00 -4.35
C HIS A 110 8.25 -8.58 -3.26
N ALA A 111 7.83 -8.57 -1.98
CA ALA A 111 8.67 -9.05 -0.88
C ALA A 111 8.89 -10.56 -0.93
N TYR A 112 7.84 -11.35 -1.25
CA TYR A 112 7.97 -12.79 -1.42
C TYR A 112 8.85 -13.11 -2.63
N LYS A 113 8.59 -12.45 -3.76
CA LYS A 113 9.41 -12.65 -4.97
C LYS A 113 10.88 -12.31 -4.72
N ALA A 114 11.16 -11.21 -4.04
CA ALA A 114 12.56 -10.83 -3.71
C ALA A 114 13.24 -11.87 -2.80
N ALA A 115 12.51 -12.48 -1.86
CA ALA A 115 13.05 -13.56 -1.03
C ALA A 115 13.37 -14.81 -1.88
N VAL A 116 12.43 -15.24 -2.72
CA VAL A 116 12.61 -16.37 -3.67
C VAL A 116 13.78 -16.13 -4.61
N ASP A 117 13.86 -14.95 -5.23
CA ASP A 117 14.94 -14.60 -6.17
C ASP A 117 16.31 -14.64 -5.46
N LYS A 118 16.41 -14.11 -4.23
CA LYS A 118 17.63 -14.16 -3.40
C LYS A 118 18.02 -15.59 -3.07
N ASN A 119 17.11 -16.42 -2.59
CA ASN A 119 17.37 -17.81 -2.20
C ASN A 119 17.79 -18.64 -3.40
N THR A 120 17.10 -18.50 -4.53
CA THR A 120 17.44 -19.17 -5.79
C THR A 120 18.83 -18.78 -6.28
N ALA A 121 19.17 -17.48 -6.23
CA ALA A 121 20.49 -16.98 -6.65
C ALA A 121 21.64 -17.55 -5.79
N THR A 122 21.36 -17.95 -4.54
CA THR A 122 22.34 -18.57 -3.63
C THR A 122 22.26 -20.10 -3.62
N GLY A 123 21.43 -20.71 -4.50
CA GLY A 123 21.26 -22.16 -4.60
C GLY A 123 20.50 -22.79 -3.42
N GLN A 124 19.78 -21.99 -2.66
CA GLN A 124 18.94 -22.43 -1.53
C GLN A 124 17.53 -22.78 -1.99
N ASP A 125 16.76 -23.45 -1.11
CA ASP A 125 15.32 -23.66 -1.33
C ASP A 125 14.65 -22.29 -1.53
N PRO A 126 13.80 -22.11 -2.55
CA PRO A 126 13.11 -20.85 -2.81
C PRO A 126 12.37 -20.25 -1.60
N ASP A 127 11.80 -21.11 -0.77
CA ASP A 127 11.03 -20.71 0.42
C ASP A 127 11.87 -20.72 1.72
N MET A 128 13.19 -20.87 1.63
CA MET A 128 14.07 -20.83 2.79
C MET A 128 13.86 -19.52 3.57
N ASP A 129 13.59 -19.65 4.88
CA ASP A 129 13.33 -18.53 5.82
C ASP A 129 12.14 -17.63 5.45
N VAL A 130 11.27 -18.07 4.54
CA VAL A 130 10.03 -17.36 4.22
C VAL A 130 8.94 -17.79 5.20
N THR A 131 8.55 -16.88 6.09
CA THR A 131 7.44 -17.13 7.02
C THR A 131 6.08 -16.97 6.32
N ALA A 132 5.05 -17.67 6.84
CA ALA A 132 3.68 -17.45 6.39
C ALA A 132 3.28 -15.95 6.52
N GLY A 133 3.76 -15.25 7.55
CA GLY A 133 3.53 -13.81 7.72
C GLY A 133 4.08 -12.97 6.57
N LEU A 134 5.32 -13.26 6.11
CA LEU A 134 5.90 -12.59 4.95
C LEU A 134 5.12 -12.87 3.66
N PHE A 135 4.57 -14.06 3.50
CA PHE A 135 3.78 -14.44 2.34
C PHE A 135 2.37 -13.81 2.36
N MET A 136 1.77 -13.70 3.54
CA MET A 136 0.37 -13.31 3.73
C MET A 136 0.15 -11.83 4.04
N TYR A 137 1.20 -11.06 4.39
CA TYR A 137 1.02 -9.65 4.78
C TYR A 137 0.29 -8.78 3.76
N PRO A 138 0.32 -9.03 2.43
CA PRO A 138 -0.48 -8.24 1.49
C PRO A 138 -1.99 -8.39 1.72
N VAL A 139 -2.43 -9.53 2.27
CA VAL A 139 -3.83 -9.74 2.62
C VAL A 139 -4.20 -8.95 3.88
N LEU A 140 -3.31 -8.92 4.88
CA LEU A 140 -3.48 -8.07 6.06
C LEU A 140 -3.56 -6.59 5.67
N MET A 141 -2.67 -6.12 4.78
CA MET A 141 -2.73 -4.74 4.26
C MET A 141 -4.02 -4.47 3.47
N GLY A 142 -4.48 -5.45 2.69
CA GLY A 142 -5.79 -5.39 2.04
C GLY A 142 -6.93 -5.24 3.05
N ALA A 143 -6.87 -5.97 4.18
CA ALA A 143 -7.86 -5.88 5.25
C ALA A 143 -7.83 -4.51 5.94
N ASP A 144 -6.65 -3.93 6.22
CA ASP A 144 -6.53 -2.57 6.76
C ASP A 144 -7.28 -1.56 5.89
N ILE A 145 -7.09 -1.65 4.59
CA ILE A 145 -7.67 -0.71 3.59
C ILE A 145 -9.17 -0.92 3.44
N LEU A 146 -9.58 -2.18 3.27
CA LEU A 146 -10.95 -2.54 2.94
C LEU A 146 -11.89 -2.49 4.14
N MET A 147 -11.38 -2.63 5.37
CA MET A 147 -12.17 -2.49 6.59
C MET A 147 -12.90 -1.15 6.66
N PHE A 148 -12.26 -0.10 6.20
CA PHE A 148 -12.82 1.26 6.22
C PHE A 148 -13.34 1.73 4.86
N ASN A 149 -13.32 0.86 3.84
CA ASN A 149 -13.64 1.26 2.47
C ASN A 149 -12.88 2.54 2.09
N ALA A 150 -11.56 2.56 2.35
CA ALA A 150 -10.72 3.71 2.06
C ALA A 150 -10.70 3.97 0.55
N HIS A 151 -11.08 5.19 0.16
CA HIS A 151 -11.09 5.60 -1.25
C HIS A 151 -9.68 5.85 -1.76
N LYS A 152 -8.82 6.42 -0.92
CA LYS A 152 -7.46 6.84 -1.24
C LYS A 152 -6.47 6.36 -0.20
N VAL A 153 -5.35 5.84 -0.65
CA VAL A 153 -4.26 5.37 0.19
C VAL A 153 -2.98 6.04 -0.31
N PRO A 154 -2.46 7.06 0.41
CA PRO A 154 -1.19 7.70 0.10
C PRO A 154 -0.06 6.69 0.25
N VAL A 155 0.66 6.42 -0.83
CA VAL A 155 1.73 5.42 -0.85
C VAL A 155 2.89 5.84 -1.73
N GLY A 156 4.09 5.36 -1.40
CA GLY A 156 5.23 5.40 -2.31
C GLY A 156 5.00 4.49 -3.53
N ARG A 157 5.73 4.75 -4.61
CA ARG A 157 5.63 3.98 -5.87
C ARG A 157 5.87 2.47 -5.69
N ASP A 158 6.69 2.09 -4.73
CA ASP A 158 6.98 0.69 -4.37
C ASP A 158 5.80 -0.04 -3.73
N GLN A 159 4.78 0.68 -3.25
CA GLN A 159 3.59 0.12 -2.61
C GLN A 159 2.36 0.03 -3.54
N ILE A 160 2.45 0.52 -4.77
CA ILE A 160 1.31 0.51 -5.73
C ILE A 160 0.78 -0.91 -5.93
N GLN A 161 1.66 -1.90 -6.05
CA GLN A 161 1.27 -3.30 -6.21
C GLN A 161 0.34 -3.79 -5.09
N HIS A 162 0.57 -3.36 -3.84
CA HIS A 162 -0.27 -3.78 -2.72
C HIS A 162 -1.69 -3.18 -2.81
N ILE A 163 -1.81 -1.95 -3.33
CA ILE A 163 -3.13 -1.35 -3.57
C ILE A 163 -3.86 -2.08 -4.71
N GLU A 164 -3.16 -2.48 -5.77
CA GLU A 164 -3.73 -3.32 -6.83
C GLU A 164 -4.20 -4.67 -6.29
N MET A 165 -3.40 -5.31 -5.42
CA MET A 165 -3.80 -6.55 -4.75
C MET A 165 -5.04 -6.36 -3.87
N ALA A 166 -5.14 -5.25 -3.11
CA ALA A 166 -6.33 -4.93 -2.33
C ALA A 166 -7.57 -4.74 -3.22
N ARG A 167 -7.42 -4.13 -4.40
CA ARG A 167 -8.49 -4.03 -5.41
C ARG A 167 -8.93 -5.40 -5.92
N ASP A 168 -7.97 -6.28 -6.22
CA ASP A 168 -8.27 -7.65 -6.66
C ASP A 168 -9.04 -8.43 -5.57
N MET A 169 -8.65 -8.28 -4.30
CA MET A 169 -9.35 -8.88 -3.16
C MET A 169 -10.77 -8.34 -3.03
N ALA A 170 -10.96 -7.02 -3.13
CA ALA A 170 -12.27 -6.38 -3.10
C ALA A 170 -13.17 -6.91 -4.22
N ASN A 171 -12.66 -6.94 -5.46
CA ASN A 171 -13.40 -7.43 -6.61
C ASN A 171 -13.75 -8.91 -6.49
N SER A 172 -12.82 -9.76 -6.00
CA SER A 172 -13.06 -11.18 -5.78
C SER A 172 -14.14 -11.42 -4.73
N PHE A 173 -14.10 -10.69 -3.63
CA PHE A 173 -15.11 -10.78 -2.57
C PHE A 173 -16.47 -10.29 -3.06
N ASN A 174 -16.52 -9.10 -3.69
CA ASN A 174 -17.74 -8.53 -4.23
C ASN A 174 -18.39 -9.43 -5.28
N HIS A 175 -17.57 -10.07 -6.13
CA HIS A 175 -18.06 -11.03 -7.11
C HIS A 175 -18.79 -12.23 -6.48
N LEU A 176 -18.28 -12.74 -5.36
CA LEU A 176 -18.83 -13.94 -4.71
C LEU A 176 -20.01 -13.64 -3.79
N TYR A 177 -19.95 -12.51 -3.06
CA TYR A 177 -20.83 -12.26 -1.94
C TYR A 177 -21.70 -10.99 -2.08
N GLY A 178 -21.55 -10.25 -3.18
CA GLY A 178 -22.25 -8.98 -3.42
C GLY A 178 -21.37 -7.78 -3.08
N GLU A 179 -21.83 -6.58 -3.50
CA GLU A 179 -21.07 -5.33 -3.35
C GLU A 179 -20.97 -4.91 -1.87
N HIS A 180 -19.79 -5.06 -1.30
CA HIS A 180 -19.45 -4.68 0.07
C HIS A 180 -18.26 -3.74 0.14
N PHE A 181 -17.26 -3.95 -0.73
CA PHE A 181 -16.03 -3.20 -0.72
C PHE A 181 -15.97 -2.18 -1.86
N VAL A 182 -15.43 -1.01 -1.54
CA VAL A 182 -15.04 0.01 -2.53
C VAL A 182 -13.59 -0.25 -2.92
N PRO A 183 -13.28 -0.52 -4.21
CA PRO A 183 -11.91 -0.72 -4.65
C PRO A 183 -11.06 0.54 -4.42
N PRO A 184 -9.95 0.46 -3.64
CA PRO A 184 -9.13 1.61 -3.29
C PRO A 184 -8.35 2.17 -4.48
N GLN A 185 -7.94 3.44 -4.39
CA GLN A 185 -7.03 4.08 -5.34
C GLN A 185 -5.72 4.44 -4.65
N ALA A 186 -4.60 4.12 -5.29
CA ALA A 186 -3.30 4.61 -4.86
C ALA A 186 -3.23 6.12 -5.12
N GLU A 187 -2.89 6.90 -4.10
CA GLU A 187 -2.52 8.30 -4.26
C GLU A 187 -0.99 8.40 -4.21
N ILE A 188 -0.39 8.63 -5.37
CA ILE A 188 1.06 8.73 -5.45
C ILE A 188 1.43 10.15 -5.03
N GLU A 189 2.07 10.27 -3.86
CA GLU A 189 2.69 11.52 -3.47
C GLU A 189 3.85 11.81 -4.42
N ALA A 190 3.62 12.71 -5.39
CA ALA A 190 4.59 13.10 -6.42
C ALA A 190 5.88 13.71 -5.84
N SER A 191 5.89 14.08 -4.56
CA SER A 191 6.98 14.75 -3.87
C SER A 191 7.35 14.09 -2.54
N VAL A 192 7.48 12.76 -2.48
CA VAL A 192 8.24 12.17 -1.37
C VAL A 192 9.70 12.55 -1.57
N ALA A 193 10.07 13.74 -1.09
CA ALA A 193 11.46 14.17 -1.07
C ALA A 193 12.25 13.16 -0.25
N THR A 194 13.02 12.32 -0.92
CA THR A 194 13.98 11.47 -0.25
C THR A 194 15.14 12.33 0.20
N LEU A 195 15.23 12.61 1.51
CA LEU A 195 16.36 13.36 2.03
C LEU A 195 17.65 12.54 1.97
N PRO A 196 18.78 13.17 1.63
CA PRO A 196 20.09 12.58 1.83
C PRO A 196 20.38 12.45 3.34
N GLY A 197 21.15 11.42 3.71
CA GLY A 197 21.70 11.23 5.04
C GLY A 197 23.04 11.94 5.23
N LEU A 198 23.70 11.63 6.32
CA LEU A 198 24.99 12.23 6.71
C LEU A 198 26.09 12.01 5.66
N ASP A 199 26.01 10.92 4.92
CA ASP A 199 26.97 10.49 3.88
C ASP A 199 26.57 10.85 2.45
N GLY A 200 25.49 11.61 2.27
CA GLY A 200 24.95 12.03 0.97
C GLY A 200 24.07 10.99 0.28
N ARG A 201 24.08 9.71 0.69
CA ARG A 201 23.13 8.70 0.19
C ARG A 201 21.75 8.94 0.79
N LYS A 202 20.71 8.29 0.26
CA LYS A 202 19.37 8.30 0.86
C LYS A 202 19.43 8.07 2.36
N MET A 203 18.77 8.94 3.15
CA MET A 203 18.68 8.78 4.61
C MET A 203 17.93 7.48 4.95
N SER A 204 18.63 6.56 5.59
CA SER A 204 18.08 5.24 5.93
C SER A 204 18.80 4.65 7.15
N LYS A 205 18.03 4.00 8.02
CA LYS A 205 18.55 3.24 9.15
C LYS A 205 19.52 2.13 8.73
N SER A 206 19.29 1.54 7.55
CA SER A 206 20.15 0.48 6.98
C SER A 206 21.55 0.97 6.63
N TYR A 207 21.74 2.29 6.46
CA TYR A 207 23.02 2.92 6.13
C TYR A 207 23.66 3.62 7.31
N ASP A 208 23.01 3.59 8.48
CA ASP A 208 23.46 4.29 9.71
C ASP A 208 23.79 5.78 9.46
N ASN A 209 23.05 6.42 8.56
CA ASN A 209 23.26 7.79 8.11
C ASN A 209 22.12 8.73 8.46
N THR A 210 21.27 8.36 9.44
CA THR A 210 20.06 9.10 9.78
C THR A 210 20.31 10.22 10.79
N ILE A 211 19.46 11.25 10.70
CA ILE A 211 19.34 12.30 11.74
C ILE A 211 17.99 12.04 12.43
N PRO A 212 17.99 11.56 13.72
CA PRO A 212 16.75 11.31 14.45
C PRO A 212 15.90 12.58 14.56
N LEU A 213 14.58 12.45 14.37
CA LEU A 213 13.65 13.60 14.29
C LEU A 213 13.72 14.47 15.57
N PHE A 214 13.74 13.84 16.73
CA PHE A 214 13.75 14.55 18.02
C PHE A 214 15.09 14.38 18.76
N ALA A 215 16.20 14.36 18.01
CA ALA A 215 17.53 14.47 18.59
C ALA A 215 17.63 15.71 19.49
N SER A 216 18.39 15.64 20.59
CA SER A 216 18.66 16.83 21.39
C SER A 216 19.31 17.93 20.55
N ARG A 217 19.21 19.17 21.00
CA ARG A 217 19.79 20.30 20.26
C ARG A 217 21.28 20.11 20.01
N GLU A 218 22.01 19.62 21.01
CA GLU A 218 23.45 19.34 20.94
C GLU A 218 23.73 18.18 19.98
N GLN A 219 22.94 17.12 20.04
CA GLN A 219 23.06 15.96 19.14
C GLN A 219 22.73 16.35 17.70
N LEU A 220 21.67 17.13 17.46
CA LEU A 220 21.33 17.64 16.13
C LEU A 220 22.48 18.45 15.54
N LYS A 221 23.06 19.40 16.33
CA LYS A 221 24.21 20.21 15.91
C LYS A 221 25.41 19.34 15.56
N LYS A 222 25.72 18.33 16.36
CA LYS A 222 26.83 17.39 16.12
C LYS A 222 26.62 16.58 14.86
N LEU A 223 25.41 16.06 14.63
CA LEU A 223 25.08 15.27 13.44
C LEU A 223 25.18 16.15 12.17
N ILE A 224 24.64 17.36 12.19
CA ILE A 224 24.74 18.29 11.04
C ILE A 224 26.18 18.69 10.75
N ALA A 225 27.00 18.88 11.78
CA ALA A 225 28.44 19.12 11.61
C ALA A 225 29.16 17.96 10.91
N GLY A 226 28.65 16.71 11.07
CA GLY A 226 29.15 15.51 10.43
C GLY A 226 28.70 15.28 8.98
N ILE A 227 27.81 16.11 8.42
CA ILE A 227 27.37 15.94 7.01
C ILE A 227 28.59 16.12 6.11
N VAL A 228 28.76 15.17 5.17
CA VAL A 228 29.86 15.20 4.19
C VAL A 228 29.71 16.39 3.28
N THR A 229 30.80 17.12 3.08
CA THR A 229 30.95 18.26 2.15
C THR A 229 32.21 18.08 1.33
N ASP A 230 32.32 18.80 0.23
CA ASP A 230 33.55 18.80 -0.58
C ASP A 230 34.71 19.59 0.08
N SER A 231 35.85 19.65 -0.58
CA SER A 231 37.07 20.27 -0.08
C SER A 231 37.23 21.76 -0.43
N ARG A 232 36.21 22.41 -1.00
CA ARG A 232 36.25 23.84 -1.37
C ARG A 232 36.43 24.72 -0.15
N LEU A 233 37.35 25.68 -0.28
CA LEU A 233 37.67 26.63 0.79
C LEU A 233 36.64 27.75 0.93
N PRO A 234 36.62 28.49 2.05
CA PRO A 234 35.87 29.72 2.16
C PRO A 234 36.27 30.72 1.03
N GLY A 235 35.27 31.38 0.42
CA GLY A 235 35.48 32.27 -0.72
C GLY A 235 35.42 31.57 -2.10
N GLU A 236 35.48 30.24 -2.16
CA GLU A 236 35.26 29.49 -3.38
C GLU A 236 33.78 29.19 -3.58
N ALA A 237 33.23 29.49 -4.76
CA ALA A 237 31.84 29.19 -5.08
C ALA A 237 31.55 27.71 -4.94
N LYS A 238 30.43 27.39 -4.32
CA LYS A 238 29.99 26.02 -4.03
C LYS A 238 28.79 25.65 -4.88
N ASP A 239 28.73 24.37 -5.24
CA ASP A 239 27.64 23.83 -6.01
C ASP A 239 26.46 23.41 -5.10
N THR A 240 25.25 23.78 -5.48
CA THR A 240 24.04 23.33 -4.79
C THR A 240 23.55 21.98 -5.30
N GLU A 241 23.91 21.64 -6.55
CA GLU A 241 23.58 20.35 -7.16
C GLU A 241 24.44 19.25 -6.52
N GLY A 242 23.81 18.19 -6.04
CA GLY A 242 24.50 17.11 -5.33
C GLY A 242 24.89 17.42 -3.89
N SER A 243 24.71 18.64 -3.38
CA SER A 243 24.98 18.99 -1.99
C SER A 243 23.90 18.43 -1.06
N ALA A 244 24.25 17.43 -0.24
CA ALA A 244 23.35 16.87 0.79
C ALA A 244 22.84 17.94 1.75
N LEU A 245 23.74 18.83 2.18
CA LEU A 245 23.43 19.95 3.07
C LEU A 245 22.37 20.88 2.47
N PHE A 246 22.55 21.25 1.19
CA PHE A 246 21.61 22.14 0.49
C PHE A 246 20.25 21.47 0.28
N GLN A 247 20.23 20.20 -0.12
CA GLN A 247 18.98 19.45 -0.30
C GLN A 247 18.19 19.30 1.01
N ILE A 248 18.88 19.02 2.14
CA ILE A 248 18.22 18.98 3.43
C ILE A 248 17.66 20.34 3.80
N TYR A 249 18.45 21.44 3.60
CA TYR A 249 17.98 22.80 3.87
C TYR A 249 16.73 23.15 3.07
N GLN A 250 16.76 22.91 1.77
CA GLN A 250 15.64 23.16 0.86
C GLN A 250 14.35 22.48 1.28
N ALA A 251 14.43 21.29 1.89
CA ALA A 251 13.26 20.56 2.35
C ALA A 251 12.56 21.20 3.58
N PHE A 252 13.27 22.08 4.30
CA PHE A 252 12.74 22.79 5.47
C PHE A 252 12.51 24.28 5.19
N ALA A 253 13.27 24.89 4.30
CA ALA A 253 13.28 26.31 4.02
C ALA A 253 12.14 26.74 3.08
N SER A 254 11.78 28.02 3.14
CA SER A 254 10.96 28.66 2.13
C SER A 254 11.74 28.87 0.82
N GLU A 255 11.06 29.29 -0.25
CA GLU A 255 11.71 29.62 -1.52
C GLU A 255 12.71 30.76 -1.35
N ASP A 256 12.36 31.81 -0.57
CA ASP A 256 13.24 32.96 -0.30
C ASP A 256 14.46 32.55 0.54
N GLU A 257 14.26 31.77 1.59
CA GLU A 257 15.36 31.22 2.41
C GLU A 257 16.30 30.38 1.54
N THR A 258 15.73 29.55 0.66
CA THR A 258 16.49 28.70 -0.28
C THR A 258 17.29 29.52 -1.27
N ALA A 259 16.70 30.60 -1.83
CA ALA A 259 17.39 31.51 -2.74
C ALA A 259 18.56 32.23 -2.04
N THR A 260 18.35 32.65 -0.79
CA THR A 260 19.39 33.28 0.03
C THR A 260 20.59 32.37 0.26
N LEU A 261 20.34 31.08 0.63
CA LEU A 261 21.43 30.12 0.82
C LEU A 261 22.13 29.80 -0.52
N ARG A 262 21.39 29.71 -1.62
CA ARG A 262 21.97 29.51 -2.96
C ARG A 262 22.93 30.65 -3.34
N GLN A 263 22.56 31.88 -3.05
CA GLN A 263 23.41 33.04 -3.27
C GLN A 263 24.68 32.95 -2.41
N ALA A 264 24.54 32.60 -1.11
CA ALA A 264 25.69 32.42 -0.23
C ALA A 264 26.63 31.30 -0.70
N TYR A 265 26.11 30.24 -1.32
CA TYR A 265 26.91 29.16 -1.93
C TYR A 265 27.72 29.73 -3.13
N ALA A 266 27.09 30.52 -3.98
CA ALA A 266 27.76 31.15 -5.12
C ALA A 266 28.86 32.14 -4.67
N GLU A 267 28.65 32.82 -3.53
CA GLU A 267 29.60 33.78 -2.93
C GLU A 267 30.69 33.06 -2.09
N GLY A 268 30.64 31.75 -1.94
CA GLY A 268 31.70 30.99 -1.29
C GLY A 268 31.56 30.87 0.23
N ILE A 269 30.36 30.80 0.78
CA ILE A 269 30.10 30.54 2.22
C ILE A 269 31.01 29.46 2.79
N ALA A 270 31.54 29.62 3.99
CA ALA A 270 32.29 28.56 4.64
C ALA A 270 31.36 27.36 4.99
N TRP A 271 31.86 26.13 4.87
CA TRP A 271 31.05 24.94 5.18
C TRP A 271 30.54 24.93 6.62
N GLY A 272 31.32 25.45 7.57
CA GLY A 272 30.90 25.60 8.97
C GLY A 272 29.67 26.50 9.11
N ASP A 273 29.66 27.62 8.40
CA ASP A 273 28.56 28.60 8.44
C ASP A 273 27.33 28.03 7.73
N ALA A 274 27.50 27.36 6.59
CA ALA A 274 26.39 26.68 5.90
C ALA A 274 25.74 25.59 6.79
N LYS A 275 26.55 24.83 7.54
CA LYS A 275 26.05 23.84 8.52
C LYS A 275 25.33 24.53 9.70
N GLN A 276 25.80 25.66 10.14
CA GLN A 276 25.13 26.44 11.19
C GLN A 276 23.78 26.96 10.71
N VAL A 277 23.68 27.47 9.49
CA VAL A 277 22.41 27.91 8.86
C VAL A 277 21.43 26.74 8.77
N LEU A 278 21.87 25.58 8.33
CA LEU A 278 21.04 24.37 8.29
C LEU A 278 20.55 23.99 9.68
N PHE A 279 21.43 23.96 10.66
CA PHE A 279 21.11 23.63 12.06
C PHE A 279 20.02 24.55 12.61
N GLU A 280 20.18 25.86 12.44
CA GLU A 280 19.23 26.85 12.95
C GLU A 280 17.87 26.74 12.28
N ARG A 281 17.84 26.46 10.96
CA ARG A 281 16.58 26.29 10.22
C ARG A 281 15.82 25.05 10.69
N ILE A 282 16.51 23.94 10.85
CA ILE A 282 15.87 22.69 11.33
C ILE A 282 15.43 22.86 12.79
N ASP A 283 16.31 23.37 13.67
CA ASP A 283 15.99 23.51 15.08
C ASP A 283 14.80 24.43 15.34
N ARG A 284 14.69 25.52 14.55
CA ARG A 284 13.52 26.43 14.60
C ARG A 284 12.20 25.69 14.38
N GLU A 285 12.15 24.74 13.46
CA GLU A 285 10.94 23.97 13.15
C GLU A 285 10.73 22.83 14.17
N ILE A 286 11.80 22.14 14.55
CA ILE A 286 11.70 20.92 15.35
C ILE A 286 11.65 21.20 16.87
N ALA A 287 12.22 22.32 17.37
CA ALA A 287 12.28 22.58 18.81
C ALA A 287 10.92 22.53 19.52
N PRO A 288 9.84 23.20 19.04
CA PRO A 288 8.54 23.12 19.70
C PRO A 288 7.95 21.70 19.67
N MET A 289 8.17 20.96 18.57
CA MET A 289 7.73 19.57 18.46
C MET A 289 8.54 18.64 19.38
N ARG A 290 9.84 18.91 19.58
CA ARG A 290 10.70 18.18 20.51
C ARG A 290 10.19 18.28 21.94
N GLU A 291 9.78 19.46 22.38
CA GLU A 291 9.19 19.65 23.72
C GLU A 291 7.89 18.87 23.87
N ALA A 292 7.00 18.94 22.88
CA ALA A 292 5.77 18.16 22.86
C ALA A 292 6.04 16.65 22.89
N TYR A 293 7.01 16.18 22.09
CA TYR A 293 7.44 14.79 22.06
C TYR A 293 7.94 14.29 23.43
N LEU A 294 8.81 15.07 24.10
CA LEU A 294 9.32 14.72 25.42
C LEU A 294 8.19 14.64 26.45
N GLY A 295 7.23 15.58 26.40
CA GLY A 295 6.06 15.54 27.27
C GLY A 295 5.20 14.29 27.05
N LEU A 296 5.09 13.82 25.80
CA LEU A 296 4.34 12.61 25.45
C LEU A 296 5.08 11.32 25.84
N ILE A 297 6.37 11.22 25.53
CA ILE A 297 7.20 10.04 25.88
C ILE A 297 7.26 9.81 27.40
N ASN A 298 7.32 10.88 28.18
CA ASN A 298 7.29 10.80 29.61
C ASN A 298 5.90 10.52 30.22
N ASN A 299 4.86 10.46 29.39
CA ASN A 299 3.50 10.12 29.79
C ASN A 299 2.87 9.06 28.84
N PRO A 300 3.36 7.81 28.87
CA PRO A 300 2.84 6.74 28.00
C PRO A 300 1.34 6.50 28.17
N ALA A 301 0.80 6.69 29.37
CA ALA A 301 -0.63 6.51 29.65
C ALA A 301 -1.51 7.48 28.85
N LYS A 302 -1.02 8.69 28.58
CA LYS A 302 -1.74 9.66 27.73
C LYS A 302 -1.79 9.17 26.28
N ILE A 303 -0.69 8.63 25.75
CA ILE A 303 -0.65 8.07 24.39
C ILE A 303 -1.58 6.86 24.29
N GLU A 304 -1.52 5.96 25.26
CA GLU A 304 -2.40 4.78 25.34
C GLU A 304 -3.89 5.19 25.31
N ALA A 305 -4.28 6.17 26.11
CA ALA A 305 -5.66 6.68 26.13
C ALA A 305 -6.09 7.24 24.74
N ILE A 306 -5.19 7.95 24.05
CA ILE A 306 -5.45 8.47 22.70
C ILE A 306 -5.65 7.32 21.70
N LEU A 307 -4.77 6.32 21.71
CA LEU A 307 -4.85 5.18 20.80
C LEU A 307 -6.11 4.34 21.03
N LEU A 308 -6.46 4.10 22.30
CA LEU A 308 -7.69 3.37 22.66
C LEU A 308 -8.95 4.16 22.25
N ALA A 309 -8.96 5.47 22.43
CA ALA A 309 -10.06 6.31 21.95
C ALA A 309 -10.17 6.27 20.41
N GLY A 310 -9.04 6.29 19.71
CA GLY A 310 -8.96 6.11 18.25
C GLY A 310 -9.46 4.73 17.81
N ALA A 311 -9.07 3.67 18.52
CA ALA A 311 -9.55 2.32 18.27
C ALA A 311 -11.07 2.20 18.48
N ALA A 312 -11.63 2.84 19.50
CA ALA A 312 -13.06 2.91 19.69
C ALA A 312 -13.77 3.61 18.51
N LYS A 313 -13.22 4.74 18.02
CA LYS A 313 -13.73 5.40 16.80
C LYS A 313 -13.67 4.46 15.59
N ALA A 314 -12.55 3.76 15.37
CA ALA A 314 -12.37 2.81 14.29
C ALA A 314 -13.39 1.66 14.37
N ARG A 315 -13.59 1.09 15.55
CA ARG A 315 -14.51 -0.03 15.80
C ARG A 315 -15.98 0.36 15.69
N ASN A 316 -16.34 1.62 15.88
CA ASN A 316 -17.69 2.09 15.57
C ASN A 316 -18.06 1.87 14.10
N HIS A 317 -17.08 1.83 13.19
CA HIS A 317 -17.26 1.45 11.80
C HIS A 317 -17.02 -0.06 11.59
N ALA A 318 -15.90 -0.58 12.08
CA ALA A 318 -15.42 -1.93 11.79
C ALA A 318 -16.37 -3.02 12.34
N THR A 319 -16.88 -2.89 13.56
CA THR A 319 -17.72 -3.92 14.19
C THR A 319 -19.04 -4.15 13.44
N PRO A 320 -19.87 -3.13 13.10
CA PRO A 320 -21.08 -3.34 12.32
C PRO A 320 -20.78 -3.78 10.89
N PHE A 321 -19.67 -3.31 10.28
CA PHE A 321 -19.29 -3.73 8.96
C PHE A 321 -18.89 -5.22 8.93
N MET A 322 -18.10 -5.69 9.90
CA MET A 322 -17.80 -7.12 10.05
C MET A 322 -19.05 -7.97 10.28
N ALA A 323 -20.03 -7.48 11.02
CA ALA A 323 -21.29 -8.21 11.17
C ALA A 323 -22.01 -8.40 9.81
N THR A 324 -21.97 -7.37 8.96
CA THR A 324 -22.49 -7.44 7.58
C THR A 324 -21.71 -8.46 6.74
N LEU A 325 -20.38 -8.45 6.81
CA LEU A 325 -19.54 -9.38 6.06
C LEU A 325 -19.73 -10.82 6.52
N ARG A 326 -19.79 -11.07 7.85
CA ARG A 326 -20.12 -12.41 8.40
C ARG A 326 -21.46 -12.91 7.85
N HIS A 327 -22.46 -12.05 7.80
CA HIS A 327 -23.76 -12.42 7.24
C HIS A 327 -23.64 -12.75 5.74
N ALA A 328 -22.90 -11.97 4.96
CA ALA A 328 -22.70 -12.18 3.54
C ALA A 328 -22.04 -13.52 3.21
N VAL A 329 -21.02 -13.91 3.99
CA VAL A 329 -20.32 -15.20 3.81
C VAL A 329 -21.01 -16.39 4.48
N GLY A 330 -22.16 -16.20 5.13
CA GLY A 330 -22.94 -17.26 5.76
C GLY A 330 -22.55 -17.57 7.21
N LEU A 331 -21.64 -16.82 7.83
CA LEU A 331 -21.25 -16.92 9.25
C LEU A 331 -22.25 -16.18 10.14
N ARG A 332 -23.49 -16.63 10.16
CA ARG A 332 -24.63 -16.00 10.86
C ARG A 332 -25.26 -16.96 11.86
N ARG A 333 -26.12 -16.43 12.72
CA ARG A 333 -26.86 -17.26 13.68
C ARG A 333 -27.76 -18.24 12.95
N LEU A 334 -27.81 -19.48 13.42
CA LEU A 334 -28.67 -20.52 12.84
C LEU A 334 -30.17 -20.16 12.93
N SER A 335 -30.56 -19.38 13.93
CA SER A 335 -31.92 -18.81 14.06
C SER A 335 -32.33 -17.94 12.86
N ASP A 336 -31.35 -17.38 12.15
CA ASP A 336 -31.60 -16.47 11.02
C ASP A 336 -31.81 -17.23 9.69
N MET A 337 -31.66 -18.55 9.70
CA MET A 337 -31.82 -19.42 8.51
C MET A 337 -33.22 -19.38 7.88
N GLY A 338 -34.24 -18.91 8.63
CA GLY A 338 -35.63 -18.82 8.14
C GLY A 338 -36.06 -17.44 7.66
N SER A 339 -35.26 -16.37 7.92
CA SER A 339 -35.68 -14.98 7.70
C SER A 339 -35.17 -14.33 6.41
N THR A 340 -34.25 -14.97 5.71
CA THR A 340 -33.71 -14.44 4.44
C THR A 340 -33.58 -15.55 3.41
N ALA A 341 -34.67 -15.85 2.73
CA ALA A 341 -34.57 -16.11 1.31
C ALA A 341 -34.07 -14.78 0.67
N THR A 342 -32.78 -14.47 0.79
CA THR A 342 -32.14 -13.61 -0.20
C THR A 342 -32.45 -14.31 -1.52
N LYS A 343 -33.36 -13.74 -2.33
CA LYS A 343 -33.39 -14.00 -3.74
C LYS A 343 -31.94 -13.92 -4.16
N LYS A 344 -31.27 -15.06 -4.40
CA LYS A 344 -30.19 -15.06 -5.38
C LYS A 344 -30.82 -14.33 -6.56
N VAL A 345 -30.42 -13.11 -6.79
CA VAL A 345 -30.52 -12.55 -8.14
C VAL A 345 -29.78 -13.60 -8.93
N ALA A 346 -30.53 -14.40 -9.67
CA ALA A 346 -29.95 -15.40 -10.54
C ALA A 346 -29.03 -14.56 -11.44
N LYS A 347 -27.72 -14.61 -11.18
CA LYS A 347 -26.74 -14.10 -12.14
C LYS A 347 -27.10 -14.84 -13.40
N VAL A 348 -27.51 -14.12 -14.41
CA VAL A 348 -27.55 -14.67 -15.77
C VAL A 348 -26.12 -15.15 -15.96
N ALA A 349 -25.93 -16.47 -15.86
CA ALA A 349 -24.61 -17.03 -16.05
C ALA A 349 -24.23 -16.69 -17.49
N LEU A 350 -23.13 -15.96 -17.65
CA LEU A 350 -22.64 -15.57 -18.96
C LEU A 350 -21.87 -16.74 -19.58
N PRO A 351 -21.87 -16.85 -20.90
CA PRO A 351 -20.96 -17.74 -21.59
C PRO A 351 -19.53 -17.49 -21.16
N SER A 352 -18.67 -18.50 -21.19
CA SER A 352 -17.27 -18.33 -20.76
C SER A 352 -16.30 -19.11 -21.62
N PHE A 353 -15.13 -18.51 -21.89
CA PHE A 353 -14.00 -19.22 -22.47
C PHE A 353 -13.22 -19.99 -21.40
N LYS A 354 -12.88 -21.27 -21.71
CA LYS A 354 -12.01 -22.11 -20.89
C LYS A 354 -10.82 -22.52 -21.73
N GLN A 355 -9.62 -22.08 -21.34
CA GLN A 355 -8.36 -22.49 -21.98
C GLN A 355 -7.75 -23.64 -21.19
N TYR A 356 -7.21 -24.65 -21.88
CA TYR A 356 -6.64 -25.84 -21.28
C TYR A 356 -5.50 -26.40 -22.16
N ARG A 357 -4.70 -27.29 -21.58
CA ARG A 357 -3.66 -28.03 -22.30
C ARG A 357 -4.06 -29.49 -22.37
N GLU A 358 -3.98 -30.10 -23.53
CA GLU A 358 -4.26 -31.52 -23.72
C GLU A 358 -3.02 -32.40 -23.61
N ALA A 359 -3.23 -33.73 -23.60
CA ALA A 359 -2.19 -34.73 -23.46
C ALA A 359 -1.17 -34.70 -24.61
N ASP A 360 -1.54 -34.20 -25.78
CA ASP A 360 -0.67 -33.97 -26.94
C ASP A 360 0.27 -32.77 -26.77
N GLY A 361 0.14 -32.06 -25.65
CA GLY A 361 0.97 -30.90 -25.30
C GLY A 361 0.50 -29.57 -25.90
N LEU A 362 -0.53 -29.59 -26.75
CA LEU A 362 -1.08 -28.40 -27.38
C LEU A 362 -2.10 -27.68 -26.48
N PHE A 363 -2.19 -26.36 -26.68
CA PHE A 363 -3.15 -25.51 -25.97
C PHE A 363 -4.43 -25.34 -26.78
N ARG A 364 -5.57 -25.52 -26.13
CA ARG A 364 -6.89 -25.37 -26.74
C ARG A 364 -7.75 -24.47 -25.88
N PHE A 365 -8.83 -23.97 -26.46
CA PHE A 365 -9.90 -23.30 -25.72
C PHE A 365 -11.27 -23.81 -26.16
N LYS A 366 -12.25 -23.64 -25.28
CA LYS A 366 -13.65 -23.86 -25.56
C LYS A 366 -14.50 -22.72 -25.03
N LEU A 367 -15.52 -22.34 -25.77
CA LEU A 367 -16.60 -21.49 -25.32
C LEU A 367 -17.75 -22.38 -24.86
N VAL A 368 -18.23 -22.15 -23.65
CA VAL A 368 -19.40 -22.83 -23.09
C VAL A 368 -20.46 -21.82 -22.72
N ASP A 369 -21.72 -22.20 -22.82
CA ASP A 369 -22.84 -21.40 -22.35
C ASP A 369 -22.93 -21.38 -20.81
N ALA A 370 -23.97 -20.70 -20.33
CA ALA A 370 -24.30 -20.59 -18.90
C ALA A 370 -24.56 -21.94 -18.20
N GLN A 371 -24.97 -22.94 -18.94
CA GLN A 371 -25.29 -24.28 -18.47
C GLN A 371 -24.10 -25.25 -18.61
N GLY A 372 -23.00 -24.79 -19.23
CA GLY A 372 -21.78 -25.57 -19.47
C GLY A 372 -21.83 -26.36 -20.78
N GLN A 373 -22.83 -26.12 -21.65
CA GLN A 373 -22.92 -26.72 -22.97
C GLN A 373 -21.84 -26.15 -23.89
N LEU A 374 -21.15 -26.99 -24.62
CA LEU A 374 -20.12 -26.60 -25.58
C LEU A 374 -20.76 -25.86 -26.79
N LEU A 375 -20.28 -24.65 -27.03
CA LEU A 375 -20.70 -23.82 -28.17
C LEU A 375 -19.67 -23.84 -29.31
N LEU A 376 -18.38 -23.75 -28.94
CA LEU A 376 -17.26 -23.65 -29.87
C LEU A 376 -16.01 -24.22 -29.22
N GLN A 377 -15.16 -24.92 -29.99
CA GLN A 377 -13.88 -25.43 -29.55
C GLN A 377 -12.78 -25.12 -30.57
N SER A 378 -11.57 -24.89 -30.11
CA SER A 378 -10.43 -24.67 -31.00
C SER A 378 -9.68 -25.96 -31.29
N LEU A 379 -8.97 -25.98 -32.42
CA LEU A 379 -7.84 -26.87 -32.66
C LEU A 379 -6.68 -26.50 -31.77
N GLY A 380 -5.59 -27.30 -31.78
CA GLY A 380 -4.44 -27.08 -30.90
C GLY A 380 -3.53 -25.94 -31.37
N PHE A 381 -3.09 -25.11 -30.41
CA PHE A 381 -2.10 -24.05 -30.57
C PHE A 381 -0.76 -24.47 -29.96
N ALA A 382 0.34 -23.99 -30.50
CA ALA A 382 1.69 -24.30 -29.98
C ALA A 382 1.96 -23.63 -28.63
N SER A 383 1.31 -22.50 -28.33
CA SER A 383 1.51 -21.75 -27.08
C SER A 383 0.19 -21.25 -26.47
N PRO A 384 0.17 -21.03 -25.12
CA PRO A 384 -0.98 -20.45 -24.44
C PRO A 384 -1.25 -19.01 -24.91
N LYS A 385 -0.22 -18.31 -25.38
CA LYS A 385 -0.31 -16.93 -25.87
C LYS A 385 -1.12 -16.88 -27.18
N GLU A 386 -0.86 -17.80 -28.11
CA GLU A 386 -1.60 -17.90 -29.38
C GLU A 386 -3.08 -18.23 -29.15
N ALA A 387 -3.37 -19.19 -28.27
CA ALA A 387 -4.74 -19.52 -27.89
C ALA A 387 -5.45 -18.32 -27.25
N GLY A 388 -4.76 -17.57 -26.37
CA GLY A 388 -5.28 -16.36 -25.76
C GLY A 388 -5.54 -15.22 -26.75
N GLN A 389 -4.71 -15.07 -27.79
CA GLN A 389 -4.91 -14.10 -28.86
C GLN A 389 -6.14 -14.43 -29.71
N ALA A 390 -6.38 -15.71 -30.00
CA ALA A 390 -7.57 -16.16 -30.71
C ALA A 390 -8.85 -15.91 -29.89
N ILE A 391 -8.83 -16.18 -28.57
CA ILE A 391 -9.93 -15.82 -27.65
C ILE A 391 -10.20 -14.32 -27.69
N ALA A 392 -9.16 -13.50 -27.56
CA ALA A 392 -9.30 -12.04 -27.56
C ALA A 392 -9.90 -11.52 -28.89
N ALA A 393 -9.52 -12.11 -30.03
CA ALA A 393 -10.11 -11.78 -31.31
C ALA A 393 -11.61 -12.13 -31.35
N LEU A 394 -11.98 -13.32 -30.88
CA LEU A 394 -13.39 -13.75 -30.82
C LEU A 394 -14.22 -12.86 -29.88
N GLN A 395 -13.68 -12.43 -28.77
CA GLN A 395 -14.37 -11.51 -27.85
C GLN A 395 -14.54 -10.10 -28.43
N ARG A 396 -13.56 -9.62 -29.19
CA ARG A 396 -13.59 -8.27 -29.78
C ARG A 396 -14.46 -8.19 -31.05
N ASP A 397 -14.27 -9.14 -31.97
CA ASP A 397 -14.76 -9.07 -33.32
C ASP A 397 -15.94 -10.08 -33.61
N GLY A 398 -16.32 -10.87 -32.60
CA GLY A 398 -17.48 -11.76 -32.62
C GLY A 398 -17.44 -12.77 -33.76
N THR A 399 -18.57 -12.87 -34.51
CA THR A 399 -18.72 -13.81 -35.63
C THR A 399 -17.78 -13.52 -36.79
N ALA A 400 -17.32 -12.27 -36.98
CA ALA A 400 -16.32 -11.95 -37.99
C ALA A 400 -14.97 -12.64 -37.70
N ALA A 401 -14.56 -12.72 -36.44
CA ALA A 401 -13.37 -13.47 -36.06
C ALA A 401 -13.54 -14.98 -36.26
N MET A 402 -14.73 -15.54 -36.11
CA MET A 402 -14.99 -16.96 -36.41
C MET A 402 -14.67 -17.32 -37.85
N VAL A 403 -15.03 -16.45 -38.80
CA VAL A 403 -14.72 -16.64 -40.23
C VAL A 403 -13.21 -16.62 -40.46
N THR A 404 -12.52 -15.63 -39.87
CA THR A 404 -11.07 -15.47 -40.03
C THR A 404 -10.28 -16.64 -39.36
N LEU A 405 -10.76 -17.13 -38.24
CA LEU A 405 -10.14 -18.21 -37.46
C LEU A 405 -10.70 -19.60 -37.84
N SER A 406 -11.51 -19.74 -38.85
CA SER A 406 -12.20 -21.00 -39.21
C SER A 406 -11.26 -22.20 -39.36
N HIS A 407 -10.03 -21.98 -39.84
CA HIS A 407 -8.99 -23.00 -39.94
C HIS A 407 -8.34 -23.41 -38.60
N GLN A 408 -8.66 -22.71 -37.51
CA GLN A 408 -8.18 -22.97 -36.15
C GLN A 408 -9.30 -23.41 -35.20
N LEU A 409 -10.51 -23.57 -35.71
CA LEU A 409 -11.69 -23.98 -34.95
C LEU A 409 -12.16 -25.37 -35.40
N GLU A 410 -12.67 -26.14 -34.47
CA GLU A 410 -13.40 -27.36 -34.81
C GLU A 410 -14.78 -27.05 -35.39
N PRO A 411 -15.42 -27.99 -36.10
CA PRO A 411 -16.80 -27.82 -36.55
C PRO A 411 -17.70 -27.41 -35.35
N LEU A 412 -18.57 -26.44 -35.54
CA LEU A 412 -19.44 -25.94 -34.49
C LEU A 412 -20.36 -27.05 -33.96
N ALA A 413 -20.49 -27.12 -32.63
CA ALA A 413 -21.41 -28.04 -31.96
C ALA A 413 -22.86 -27.54 -32.01
N VAL A 414 -23.07 -26.25 -32.33
CA VAL A 414 -24.38 -25.57 -32.42
C VAL A 414 -24.39 -24.64 -33.65
N ASP A 415 -25.52 -24.04 -33.97
CA ASP A 415 -25.63 -23.07 -35.07
C ASP A 415 -24.82 -21.80 -34.81
N THR A 416 -24.43 -21.10 -35.88
CA THR A 416 -23.62 -19.90 -35.87
C THR A 416 -24.28 -18.74 -35.10
N ASP A 417 -25.59 -18.64 -35.13
CA ASP A 417 -26.35 -17.58 -34.48
C ASP A 417 -26.30 -17.73 -32.97
N THR A 418 -26.39 -18.95 -32.48
CA THR A 418 -26.21 -19.27 -31.02
C THR A 418 -24.82 -18.89 -30.53
N VAL A 419 -23.76 -19.21 -31.30
CA VAL A 419 -22.40 -18.82 -30.94
C VAL A 419 -22.23 -17.30 -30.99
N GLY A 420 -22.80 -16.65 -32.01
CA GLY A 420 -22.79 -15.21 -32.18
C GLY A 420 -23.47 -14.47 -31.00
N ALA A 421 -24.62 -14.96 -30.56
CA ALA A 421 -25.31 -14.42 -29.39
C ALA A 421 -24.48 -14.54 -28.13
N ALA A 422 -23.80 -15.67 -27.92
CA ALA A 422 -22.92 -15.88 -26.77
C ALA A 422 -21.70 -14.94 -26.80
N LEU A 423 -21.09 -14.73 -27.98
CA LEU A 423 -19.96 -13.79 -28.11
C LEU A 423 -20.38 -12.34 -27.87
N ASN A 424 -21.57 -11.93 -28.35
CA ASN A 424 -22.12 -10.60 -28.10
C ASN A 424 -22.38 -10.34 -26.61
N LEU A 425 -22.90 -11.34 -25.89
CA LEU A 425 -23.07 -11.23 -24.42
C LEU A 425 -21.73 -11.03 -23.70
N LEU A 426 -20.66 -11.66 -24.17
CA LEU A 426 -19.31 -11.46 -23.62
C LEU A 426 -18.72 -10.09 -23.96
N ALA A 427 -19.02 -9.54 -25.13
CA ALA A 427 -18.54 -8.22 -25.54
C ALA A 427 -19.24 -7.07 -24.81
N THR A 428 -20.51 -7.23 -24.47
CA THR A 428 -21.31 -6.18 -23.83
C THR A 428 -21.22 -6.19 -22.31
N GLY A 429 -20.77 -7.28 -21.71
CA GLY A 429 -20.58 -7.38 -20.25
C GLY A 429 -21.88 -7.34 -19.43
N THR A 430 -23.04 -7.49 -20.07
CA THR A 430 -24.38 -7.45 -19.45
C THR A 430 -25.10 -8.79 -19.58
#